data_b62625f121c02b1ad76726e07e6ac75c
#
_entry.id   b62625f121c02b1ad76726e07e6ac75c
#
_cell.length_a   1.000
_cell.length_b   1.000
_cell.length_c   1.000
_cell.angle_alpha   90.00
_cell.angle_beta   90.00
_cell.angle_gamma   90.00
#
_symmetry.space_group_name_H-M   'P 1'
#
loop_
_entity.id
_entity.type
_entity.pdbx_description
1 polymer ?
#
loop_
_entity_poly.entity_id
_entity_poly.type
_entity_poly.pdbx_seq_one_letter_code
_entity_poly.pdbx_strand_id
1 'polypeptide(L)'
;FGADVIKVERPGIGDITRGQLRDVPNADSLYFTMLNHNKRSITLDSKSKQGMAVLERLVKTCDVLVENFAPGALDRMGLTWERINSWNPRMIVASVKGFGPGPYEDCKVYENVAQCAGGSASTTGFDDGPPLVTGAQIGDSGTGLHLALGIVAALYQRNSTGRGQRVLAAMQDAVLNLCRVKLRDQQRLDRTGVMKEYPQYPDGEFGEAVPRAGNASGGGQPGWILKCKGWQHDPNAYIYFITQAPVWGAICKVIGEENWITDPNYATPAARLPHLKS
;
A
#
# COMPACT_ATOMS: atom_id res chain seq x y z
N PHE A 1 13.08 11.32 -1.00
CA PHE A 1 13.32 11.41 -2.46
C PHE A 1 14.07 12.68 -2.86
N GLY A 2 14.75 13.37 -1.93
CA GLY A 2 15.57 14.55 -2.21
C GLY A 2 14.84 15.88 -2.20
N ALA A 3 13.57 15.96 -1.84
CA ALA A 3 12.87 17.22 -1.64
C ALA A 3 13.31 17.89 -0.33
N ASP A 4 13.37 19.24 -0.33
CA ASP A 4 13.51 20.03 0.89
C ASP A 4 12.14 20.15 1.55
N VAL A 5 11.95 19.47 2.68
CA VAL A 5 10.65 19.37 3.34
C VAL A 5 10.61 20.20 4.61
N ILE A 6 9.63 21.09 4.71
CA ILE A 6 9.31 21.86 5.92
C ILE A 6 8.06 21.25 6.56
N LYS A 7 8.21 20.63 7.73
CA LYS A 7 7.13 20.10 8.52
C LYS A 7 6.56 21.20 9.42
N VAL A 8 5.30 21.54 9.22
CA VAL A 8 4.59 22.51 10.06
C VAL A 8 3.88 21.78 11.19
N GLU A 9 4.22 22.10 12.42
CA GLU A 9 3.72 21.43 13.62
C GLU A 9 2.99 22.41 14.56
N ARG A 10 2.15 21.88 15.44
CA ARG A 10 1.46 22.71 16.45
C ARG A 10 2.44 23.15 17.53
N PRO A 11 2.38 24.42 17.98
CA PRO A 11 3.20 24.88 19.10
C PRO A 11 2.91 24.08 20.37
N GLY A 12 3.96 23.78 21.14
CA GLY A 12 3.91 23.10 22.43
C GLY A 12 3.70 21.59 22.35
N ILE A 13 2.93 21.09 21.42
CA ILE A 13 2.60 19.66 21.31
C ILE A 13 3.40 18.99 20.19
N GLY A 14 3.61 19.67 19.08
CA GLY A 14 4.22 19.09 17.88
C GLY A 14 3.33 18.06 17.18
N ASP A 15 3.97 17.14 16.50
CA ASP A 15 3.34 15.95 15.94
C ASP A 15 3.09 14.92 17.04
N ILE A 16 1.91 14.34 17.08
CA ILE A 16 1.54 13.31 18.06
C ILE A 16 2.48 12.10 18.03
N THR A 17 3.04 11.79 16.87
CA THR A 17 3.96 10.67 16.69
C THR A 17 5.28 10.85 17.41
N ARG A 18 5.64 12.07 17.84
CA ARG A 18 6.82 12.31 18.71
C ARG A 18 6.75 11.56 20.03
N GLY A 19 5.53 11.37 20.55
CA GLY A 19 5.27 10.63 21.78
C GLY A 19 4.77 9.21 21.61
N GLN A 20 4.46 8.80 20.39
CA GLN A 20 3.85 7.50 20.13
C GLN A 20 4.90 6.38 20.20
N LEU A 21 4.61 5.32 20.97
CA LEU A 21 5.54 4.21 21.21
C LEU A 21 6.92 4.68 21.67
N ARG A 22 6.94 5.71 22.54
CA ARG A 22 8.18 6.25 23.10
C ARG A 22 8.86 5.21 23.98
N ASP A 23 10.11 4.90 23.69
CA ASP A 23 10.95 3.94 24.39
C ASP A 23 11.95 4.61 25.36
N VAL A 24 12.35 5.85 25.05
CA VAL A 24 13.29 6.62 25.89
C VAL A 24 12.58 7.86 26.45
N PRO A 25 12.57 8.07 27.77
CA PRO A 25 12.00 9.27 28.37
C PRO A 25 12.64 10.57 27.82
N ASN A 26 11.81 11.57 27.55
CA ASN A 26 12.22 12.90 27.05
C ASN A 26 12.90 12.92 25.66
N ALA A 27 12.89 11.80 24.93
CA ALA A 27 13.31 11.75 23.54
C ALA A 27 12.10 11.62 22.60
N ASP A 28 12.27 12.00 21.35
CA ASP A 28 11.28 11.68 20.31
C ASP A 28 11.27 10.17 20.07
N SER A 29 10.10 9.62 19.74
CA SER A 29 9.97 8.20 19.48
C SER A 29 10.77 7.77 18.24
N LEU A 30 11.22 6.53 18.19
CA LEU A 30 11.85 5.95 16.99
C LEU A 30 10.91 5.99 15.78
N TYR A 31 9.61 5.82 16.00
CA TYR A 31 8.59 5.94 14.96
C TYR A 31 8.61 7.33 14.30
N PHE A 32 8.66 8.40 15.11
CA PHE A 32 8.76 9.76 14.58
C PHE A 32 10.07 9.99 13.83
N THR A 33 11.21 9.62 14.42
CA THR A 33 12.54 9.88 13.84
C THR A 33 12.75 9.12 12.54
N MET A 34 12.27 7.88 12.45
CA MET A 34 12.33 7.06 11.24
C MET A 34 11.59 7.70 10.06
N LEU A 35 10.42 8.29 10.32
CA LEU A 35 9.57 8.86 9.26
C LEU A 35 9.91 10.32 8.93
N ASN A 36 10.64 11.02 9.80
CA ASN A 36 10.86 12.46 9.67
C ASN A 36 12.33 12.88 9.56
N HIS A 37 13.25 11.95 9.37
CA HIS A 37 14.64 12.31 9.09
C HIS A 37 14.73 13.15 7.81
N ASN A 38 15.65 14.08 7.76
CA ASN A 38 15.81 15.07 6.68
C ASN A 38 14.69 16.11 6.53
N LYS A 39 13.70 16.17 7.43
CA LYS A 39 12.71 17.23 7.43
C LYS A 39 13.15 18.37 8.36
N ARG A 40 12.99 19.59 7.92
CA ARG A 40 13.06 20.77 8.80
C ARG A 40 11.71 20.93 9.49
N SER A 41 11.71 21.28 10.77
CA SER A 41 10.48 21.52 11.53
C SER A 41 10.33 22.97 11.90
N ILE A 42 9.08 23.48 11.80
CA ILE A 42 8.67 24.74 12.39
C ILE A 42 7.39 24.54 13.19
N THR A 43 7.24 25.29 14.26
CA THR A 43 5.96 25.33 14.99
C THR A 43 5.17 26.54 14.58
N LEU A 44 3.87 26.35 14.30
CA LEU A 44 3.01 27.40 13.79
C LEU A 44 1.57 27.19 14.28
N ASP A 45 0.99 28.22 14.91
CA ASP A 45 -0.43 28.27 15.21
C ASP A 45 -1.21 28.81 13.98
N SER A 46 -1.68 27.89 13.16
CA SER A 46 -2.48 28.24 11.96
C SER A 46 -3.85 28.88 12.28
N LYS A 47 -4.29 28.90 13.53
CA LYS A 47 -5.52 29.60 13.96
C LYS A 47 -5.27 31.07 14.24
N SER A 48 -4.04 31.46 14.50
CA SER A 48 -3.71 32.87 14.72
C SER A 48 -3.52 33.62 13.40
N LYS A 49 -3.80 34.94 13.39
CA LYS A 49 -3.57 35.78 12.21
C LYS A 49 -2.10 35.80 11.80
N GLN A 50 -1.20 35.86 12.78
CA GLN A 50 0.26 35.86 12.55
C GLN A 50 0.70 34.51 11.97
N GLY A 51 0.24 33.40 12.52
CA GLY A 51 0.56 32.07 12.00
C GLY A 51 0.04 31.86 10.57
N MET A 52 -1.17 32.31 10.28
CA MET A 52 -1.69 32.26 8.91
C MET A 52 -0.87 33.12 7.93
N ALA A 53 -0.39 34.29 8.36
CA ALA A 53 0.48 35.12 7.53
C ALA A 53 1.83 34.47 7.24
N VAL A 54 2.40 33.75 8.21
CA VAL A 54 3.60 32.95 7.98
C VAL A 54 3.34 31.81 7.02
N LEU A 55 2.21 31.10 7.16
CA LEU A 55 1.83 30.01 6.26
C LEU A 55 1.63 30.50 4.83
N GLU A 56 0.99 31.66 4.64
CA GLU A 56 0.86 32.29 3.32
C GLU A 56 2.23 32.57 2.68
N ARG A 57 3.20 33.05 3.45
CA ARG A 57 4.57 33.27 2.96
C ARG A 57 5.23 31.97 2.54
N LEU A 58 5.06 30.89 3.29
CA LEU A 58 5.55 29.56 2.93
C LEU A 58 4.90 29.08 1.62
N VAL A 59 3.59 29.18 1.50
CA VAL A 59 2.84 28.79 0.29
C VAL A 59 3.36 29.56 -0.94
N LYS A 60 3.67 30.84 -0.79
CA LYS A 60 4.21 31.66 -1.90
C LYS A 60 5.60 31.23 -2.37
N THR A 61 6.37 30.54 -1.54
CA THR A 61 7.76 30.16 -1.83
C THR A 61 7.97 28.66 -2.02
N CYS A 62 7.01 27.82 -1.63
CA CYS A 62 7.09 26.38 -1.80
C CYS A 62 6.44 25.93 -3.12
N ASP A 63 6.80 24.73 -3.55
CA ASP A 63 6.26 24.10 -4.76
C ASP A 63 5.03 23.25 -4.49
N VAL A 64 5.00 22.60 -3.32
CA VAL A 64 3.98 21.59 -2.96
C VAL A 64 3.55 21.80 -1.52
N LEU A 65 2.24 21.73 -1.29
CA LEU A 65 1.64 21.61 0.03
C LEU A 65 1.08 20.18 0.16
N VAL A 66 1.57 19.43 1.15
CA VAL A 66 1.13 18.05 1.41
C VAL A 66 0.32 18.01 2.70
N GLU A 67 -0.82 17.31 2.69
CA GLU A 67 -1.64 17.10 3.89
C GLU A 67 -2.31 15.72 3.89
N ASN A 68 -2.60 15.22 5.09
CA ASN A 68 -3.37 13.99 5.31
C ASN A 68 -4.42 14.16 6.42
N PHE A 69 -4.97 15.35 6.53
CA PHE A 69 -6.02 15.67 7.51
C PHE A 69 -7.32 14.94 7.17
N ALA A 70 -8.20 14.84 8.19
CA ALA A 70 -9.55 14.36 7.98
C ALA A 70 -10.28 15.20 6.91
N PRO A 71 -11.23 14.62 6.18
CA PRO A 71 -11.98 15.32 5.13
C PRO A 71 -12.49 16.69 5.56
N GLY A 72 -12.36 17.68 4.68
CA GLY A 72 -12.78 19.07 4.94
C GLY A 72 -11.97 19.84 6.00
N ALA A 73 -10.96 19.22 6.63
CA ALA A 73 -10.19 19.91 7.69
C ALA A 73 -9.37 21.08 7.14
N LEU A 74 -8.78 20.92 5.97
CA LEU A 74 -8.00 22.00 5.34
C LEU A 74 -8.88 23.22 5.05
N ASP A 75 -10.09 23.01 4.53
CA ASP A 75 -11.04 24.07 4.25
C ASP A 75 -11.51 24.77 5.54
N ARG A 76 -11.79 23.98 6.60
CA ARG A 76 -12.13 24.53 7.93
C ARG A 76 -11.00 25.37 8.56
N MET A 77 -9.76 25.09 8.18
CA MET A 77 -8.60 25.93 8.55
C MET A 77 -8.50 27.20 7.70
N GLY A 78 -9.40 27.40 6.75
CA GLY A 78 -9.38 28.52 5.82
C GLY A 78 -8.33 28.38 4.71
N LEU A 79 -7.85 27.17 4.45
CA LEU A 79 -6.87 26.83 3.41
C LEU A 79 -7.58 26.14 2.23
N THR A 80 -8.62 26.82 1.69
CA THR A 80 -9.30 26.31 0.50
C THR A 80 -8.39 26.36 -0.73
N TRP A 81 -8.71 25.56 -1.73
CA TRP A 81 -7.98 25.57 -3.00
C TRP A 81 -7.90 26.97 -3.61
N GLU A 82 -9.02 27.69 -3.62
CA GLU A 82 -9.12 29.04 -4.20
C GLU A 82 -8.17 30.00 -3.50
N ARG A 83 -8.12 29.94 -2.16
CA ARG A 83 -7.22 30.79 -1.38
C ARG A 83 -5.76 30.43 -1.61
N ILE A 84 -5.40 29.16 -1.56
CA ILE A 84 -4.03 28.71 -1.82
C ILE A 84 -3.60 29.09 -3.25
N ASN A 85 -4.48 28.84 -4.23
CA ASN A 85 -4.21 29.17 -5.62
C ASN A 85 -4.07 30.70 -5.86
N SER A 86 -4.82 31.52 -5.10
CA SER A 86 -4.67 32.97 -5.15
C SER A 86 -3.31 33.45 -4.62
N TRP A 87 -2.75 32.75 -3.64
CA TRP A 87 -1.42 33.06 -3.11
C TRP A 87 -0.30 32.58 -4.02
N ASN A 88 -0.47 31.40 -4.63
CA ASN A 88 0.49 30.81 -5.53
C ASN A 88 -0.21 29.94 -6.60
N PRO A 89 -0.45 30.50 -7.80
CA PRO A 89 -1.09 29.77 -8.90
C PRO A 89 -0.29 28.54 -9.40
N ARG A 90 0.96 28.41 -8.97
CA ARG A 90 1.85 27.28 -9.30
C ARG A 90 1.86 26.20 -8.23
N MET A 91 1.19 26.41 -7.08
CA MET A 91 1.15 25.47 -5.97
C MET A 91 0.48 24.16 -6.36
N ILE A 92 1.11 23.05 -6.02
CA ILE A 92 0.50 21.73 -6.06
C ILE A 92 0.00 21.41 -4.66
N VAL A 93 -1.31 21.18 -4.51
CA VAL A 93 -1.91 20.74 -3.25
C VAL A 93 -2.13 19.23 -3.32
N ALA A 94 -1.35 18.49 -2.54
CA ALA A 94 -1.32 17.04 -2.54
C ALA A 94 -1.95 16.48 -1.24
N SER A 95 -3.01 15.70 -1.38
CA SER A 95 -3.83 15.22 -0.27
C SER A 95 -3.89 13.69 -0.24
N VAL A 96 -3.73 13.10 0.95
CA VAL A 96 -4.11 11.72 1.22
C VAL A 96 -5.48 11.72 1.89
N LYS A 97 -6.39 10.88 1.41
CA LYS A 97 -7.70 10.63 2.02
C LYS A 97 -7.94 9.12 2.11
N GLY A 98 -8.86 8.71 2.98
CA GLY A 98 -9.23 7.30 3.11
C GLY A 98 -9.87 6.74 1.84
N PHE A 99 -10.85 7.49 1.33
CA PHE A 99 -11.60 7.18 0.12
C PHE A 99 -11.50 8.32 -0.88
N GLY A 100 -11.69 8.00 -2.16
CA GLY A 100 -11.91 8.97 -3.21
C GLY A 100 -13.31 9.60 -3.11
N PRO A 101 -13.65 10.53 -4.05
CA PRO A 101 -14.99 11.12 -4.11
C PRO A 101 -16.07 10.05 -4.23
N GLY A 102 -17.11 10.13 -3.39
CA GLY A 102 -18.19 9.16 -3.37
C GLY A 102 -18.86 9.06 -1.99
N PRO A 103 -19.69 8.03 -1.75
CA PRO A 103 -20.50 7.93 -0.53
C PRO A 103 -19.67 7.73 0.76
N TYR A 104 -18.41 7.38 0.65
CA TYR A 104 -17.50 7.15 1.79
C TYR A 104 -16.43 8.24 1.93
N GLU A 105 -16.47 9.31 1.13
CA GLU A 105 -15.40 10.31 1.09
C GLU A 105 -15.14 10.99 2.45
N ASP A 106 -16.14 11.07 3.31
CA ASP A 106 -16.04 11.64 4.66
C ASP A 106 -15.58 10.64 5.74
N CYS A 107 -15.40 9.37 5.39
CA CYS A 107 -14.97 8.36 6.34
C CYS A 107 -13.50 8.51 6.70
N LYS A 108 -13.19 8.37 8.00
CA LYS A 108 -11.82 8.35 8.50
C LYS A 108 -11.22 6.96 8.32
N VAL A 109 -10.01 6.90 7.79
CA VAL A 109 -9.31 5.66 7.49
C VAL A 109 -7.90 5.72 8.05
N TYR A 110 -7.46 4.60 8.61
CA TYR A 110 -6.09 4.29 8.99
C TYR A 110 -5.64 3.03 8.25
N GLU A 111 -4.38 2.66 8.36
CA GLU A 111 -3.73 1.54 7.69
C GLU A 111 -4.61 0.29 7.55
N ASN A 112 -5.06 -0.28 8.69
CA ASN A 112 -5.80 -1.54 8.68
C ASN A 112 -7.21 -1.40 8.07
N VAL A 113 -7.84 -0.24 8.23
CA VAL A 113 -9.11 0.06 7.58
C VAL A 113 -8.94 0.15 6.06
N ALA A 114 -7.85 0.76 5.60
CA ALA A 114 -7.52 0.80 4.17
C ALA A 114 -7.28 -0.60 3.59
N GLN A 115 -6.56 -1.47 4.34
CA GLN A 115 -6.36 -2.86 3.93
C GLN A 115 -7.67 -3.63 3.78
N CYS A 116 -8.62 -3.42 4.70
CA CYS A 116 -9.95 -4.02 4.59
C CYS A 116 -10.73 -3.45 3.39
N ALA A 117 -10.78 -2.13 3.27
CA ALA A 117 -11.53 -1.45 2.21
C ALA A 117 -10.98 -1.69 0.80
N GLY A 118 -9.67 -1.89 0.67
CA GLY A 118 -9.00 -2.18 -0.60
C GLY A 118 -8.86 -3.67 -0.92
N GLY A 119 -9.42 -4.57 -0.06
CA GLY A 119 -9.45 -6.02 -0.32
C GLY A 119 -8.18 -6.80 0.06
N SER A 120 -7.15 -6.14 0.60
CA SER A 120 -5.93 -6.84 1.02
C SER A 120 -6.22 -7.83 2.16
N ALA A 121 -6.93 -7.38 3.19
CA ALA A 121 -7.21 -8.22 4.34
C ALA A 121 -8.07 -9.44 3.98
N SER A 122 -9.09 -9.26 3.13
CA SER A 122 -9.98 -10.37 2.72
C SER A 122 -9.27 -11.45 1.91
N THR A 123 -8.18 -11.10 1.24
CA THR A 123 -7.41 -12.00 0.36
C THR A 123 -6.09 -12.48 0.97
N THR A 124 -5.78 -12.06 2.20
CA THR A 124 -4.58 -12.47 2.94
C THR A 124 -4.94 -13.49 4.03
N GLY A 125 -4.17 -14.56 4.13
CA GLY A 125 -4.36 -15.65 5.09
C GLY A 125 -4.64 -16.99 4.43
N PHE A 126 -4.78 -18.01 5.23
CA PHE A 126 -5.17 -19.36 4.77
C PHE A 126 -6.69 -19.44 4.58
N ASP A 127 -7.13 -20.36 3.73
CA ASP A 127 -8.52 -20.55 3.33
C ASP A 127 -9.44 -20.91 4.51
N ASP A 128 -8.91 -21.66 5.47
CA ASP A 128 -9.59 -22.12 6.69
C ASP A 128 -9.48 -21.14 7.88
N GLY A 129 -8.79 -20.00 7.68
CA GLY A 129 -8.55 -19.00 8.73
C GLY A 129 -9.35 -17.70 8.54
N PRO A 130 -9.27 -16.77 9.50
CA PRO A 130 -9.85 -15.44 9.36
C PRO A 130 -9.09 -14.58 8.34
N PRO A 131 -9.68 -13.47 7.85
CA PRO A 131 -8.93 -12.44 7.15
C PRO A 131 -7.77 -11.90 7.98
N LEU A 132 -6.63 -11.65 7.35
CA LEU A 132 -5.44 -11.11 8.01
C LEU A 132 -4.98 -9.82 7.35
N VAL A 133 -4.60 -8.85 8.16
CA VAL A 133 -3.86 -7.68 7.66
C VAL A 133 -2.40 -8.06 7.43
N THR A 134 -1.78 -7.55 6.38
CA THR A 134 -0.34 -7.72 6.17
C THR A 134 0.45 -6.83 7.13
N GLY A 135 1.64 -7.27 7.54
CA GLY A 135 2.57 -6.44 8.32
C GLY A 135 3.20 -5.29 7.53
N ALA A 136 3.07 -5.28 6.20
CA ALA A 136 3.50 -4.15 5.37
C ALA A 136 2.48 -3.01 5.44
N GLN A 137 2.96 -1.79 5.61
CA GLN A 137 2.11 -0.58 5.67
C GLN A 137 1.68 -0.15 4.26
N ILE A 138 0.84 -0.95 3.62
CA ILE A 138 0.40 -0.73 2.23
C ILE A 138 -0.67 0.35 2.10
N GLY A 139 -1.47 0.57 3.15
CA GLY A 139 -2.43 1.66 3.24
C GLY A 139 -1.74 3.01 3.42
N ASP A 140 -0.89 3.15 4.43
CA ASP A 140 -0.19 4.41 4.71
C ASP A 140 0.96 4.65 3.73
N SER A 141 2.01 3.82 3.80
CA SER A 141 3.22 4.00 2.98
C SER A 141 2.96 3.76 1.51
N GLY A 142 2.12 2.79 1.17
CA GLY A 142 1.69 2.54 -0.20
C GLY A 142 1.00 3.76 -0.82
N THR A 143 0.08 4.40 -0.10
CA THR A 143 -0.58 5.63 -0.56
C THR A 143 0.40 6.79 -0.65
N GLY A 144 1.31 6.91 0.30
CA GLY A 144 2.36 7.93 0.27
C GLY A 144 3.24 7.84 -0.99
N LEU A 145 3.59 6.63 -1.43
CA LEU A 145 4.32 6.40 -2.69
C LEU A 145 3.49 6.79 -3.92
N HIS A 146 2.20 6.44 -3.95
CA HIS A 146 1.29 6.86 -5.03
C HIS A 146 1.16 8.38 -5.09
N LEU A 147 1.01 9.04 -3.93
CA LEU A 147 0.95 10.50 -3.88
C LEU A 147 2.25 11.14 -4.34
N ALA A 148 3.41 10.61 -3.94
CA ALA A 148 4.70 11.12 -4.39
C ALA A 148 4.86 11.04 -5.91
N LEU A 149 4.42 9.94 -6.53
CA LEU A 149 4.38 9.82 -7.99
C LEU A 149 3.44 10.84 -8.63
N GLY A 150 2.26 11.04 -8.05
CA GLY A 150 1.31 12.06 -8.49
C GLY A 150 1.87 13.48 -8.39
N ILE A 151 2.62 13.78 -7.33
CA ILE A 151 3.31 15.06 -7.15
C ILE A 151 4.35 15.26 -8.26
N VAL A 152 5.19 14.25 -8.54
CA VAL A 152 6.21 14.34 -9.61
C VAL A 152 5.56 14.56 -10.97
N ALA A 153 4.47 13.86 -11.28
CA ALA A 153 3.71 14.05 -12.51
C ALA A 153 3.14 15.47 -12.62
N ALA A 154 2.59 16.01 -11.51
CA ALA A 154 2.07 17.38 -11.45
C ALA A 154 3.18 18.43 -11.61
N LEU A 155 4.35 18.22 -11.01
CA LEU A 155 5.53 19.08 -11.19
C LEU A 155 6.00 19.08 -12.64
N TYR A 156 6.03 17.91 -13.28
CA TYR A 156 6.38 17.80 -14.70
C TYR A 156 5.39 18.56 -15.60
N GLN A 157 4.08 18.34 -15.39
CA GLN A 157 3.04 19.05 -16.14
C GLN A 157 3.12 20.57 -15.94
N ARG A 158 3.44 21.03 -14.72
CA ARG A 158 3.60 22.44 -14.40
C ARG A 158 4.67 23.13 -15.24
N ASN A 159 5.70 22.42 -15.70
CA ASN A 159 6.74 22.99 -16.55
C ASN A 159 6.19 23.50 -17.91
N SER A 160 5.17 22.84 -18.43
CA SER A 160 4.51 23.24 -19.69
C SER A 160 3.32 24.17 -19.48
N THR A 161 2.55 23.97 -18.41
CA THR A 161 1.32 24.73 -18.16
C THR A 161 1.55 26.02 -17.37
N GLY A 162 2.64 26.10 -16.63
CA GLY A 162 2.90 27.18 -15.67
C GLY A 162 2.00 27.16 -14.43
N ARG A 163 1.07 26.19 -14.31
CA ARG A 163 0.04 26.15 -13.27
C ARG A 163 0.20 24.93 -12.36
N GLY A 164 -0.12 25.13 -11.08
CA GLY A 164 -0.29 24.06 -10.11
C GLY A 164 -1.64 23.35 -10.27
N GLN A 165 -1.85 22.34 -9.44
CA GLN A 165 -3.08 21.55 -9.43
C GLN A 165 -3.30 20.84 -8.10
N ARG A 166 -4.49 20.27 -7.91
CA ARG A 166 -4.76 19.36 -6.81
C ARG A 166 -4.37 17.93 -7.21
N VAL A 167 -3.75 17.21 -6.29
CA VAL A 167 -3.43 15.78 -6.43
C VAL A 167 -4.04 15.06 -5.23
N LEU A 168 -4.89 14.09 -5.49
CA LEU A 168 -5.52 13.28 -4.46
C LEU A 168 -5.08 11.82 -4.61
N ALA A 169 -4.63 11.20 -3.52
CA ALA A 169 -4.46 9.77 -3.42
C ALA A 169 -5.39 9.21 -2.33
N ALA A 170 -6.25 8.27 -2.71
CA ALA A 170 -7.10 7.56 -1.76
C ALA A 170 -6.41 6.28 -1.28
N MET A 171 -6.50 6.02 0.03
CA MET A 171 -5.87 4.84 0.62
C MET A 171 -6.50 3.54 0.11
N GLN A 172 -7.82 3.52 -0.08
CA GLN A 172 -8.53 2.38 -0.68
C GLN A 172 -7.99 2.07 -2.07
N ASP A 173 -7.85 3.08 -2.94
CA ASP A 173 -7.39 2.91 -4.32
C ASP A 173 -5.93 2.44 -4.39
N ALA A 174 -5.08 2.97 -3.51
CA ALA A 174 -3.68 2.55 -3.41
C ALA A 174 -3.56 1.08 -3.00
N VAL A 175 -4.32 0.65 -1.99
CA VAL A 175 -4.36 -0.76 -1.57
C VAL A 175 -4.91 -1.64 -2.68
N LEU A 176 -5.99 -1.24 -3.33
CA LEU A 176 -6.58 -1.98 -4.44
C LEU A 176 -5.59 -2.17 -5.60
N ASN A 177 -4.84 -1.12 -5.96
CA ASN A 177 -3.79 -1.20 -6.98
C ASN A 177 -2.68 -2.19 -6.57
N LEU A 178 -2.27 -2.20 -5.30
CA LEU A 178 -1.28 -3.15 -4.80
C LEU A 178 -1.80 -4.59 -4.74
N CYS A 179 -3.11 -4.78 -4.62
CA CYS A 179 -3.80 -6.07 -4.68
C CYS A 179 -4.16 -6.49 -6.12
N ARG A 180 -3.53 -5.95 -7.15
CA ARG A 180 -3.87 -6.10 -8.58
C ARG A 180 -4.10 -7.53 -9.06
N VAL A 181 -3.40 -8.51 -8.50
CA VAL A 181 -3.55 -9.94 -8.86
C VAL A 181 -4.92 -10.44 -8.41
N LYS A 182 -5.31 -10.14 -7.17
CA LYS A 182 -6.60 -10.53 -6.62
C LYS A 182 -7.77 -9.77 -7.26
N LEU A 183 -7.57 -8.49 -7.59
CA LEU A 183 -8.53 -7.71 -8.37
C LEU A 183 -8.77 -8.33 -9.76
N ARG A 184 -7.69 -8.74 -10.45
CA ARG A 184 -7.82 -9.47 -11.72
C ARG A 184 -8.59 -10.77 -11.54
N ASP A 185 -8.32 -11.52 -10.48
CA ASP A 185 -8.99 -12.79 -10.22
C ASP A 185 -10.49 -12.56 -9.92
N GLN A 186 -10.83 -11.51 -9.18
CA GLN A 186 -12.21 -11.11 -8.96
C GLN A 186 -12.92 -10.79 -10.31
N GLN A 187 -12.28 -10.03 -11.16
CA GLN A 187 -12.84 -9.72 -12.49
C GLN A 187 -13.02 -10.97 -13.37
N ARG A 188 -12.14 -11.96 -13.22
CA ARG A 188 -12.32 -13.25 -13.92
C ARG A 188 -13.49 -14.03 -13.34
N LEU A 189 -13.60 -14.10 -12.02
CA LEU A 189 -14.71 -14.74 -11.31
C LEU A 189 -16.05 -14.13 -11.74
N ASP A 190 -16.15 -12.79 -11.78
CA ASP A 190 -17.36 -12.07 -12.23
C ASP A 190 -17.76 -12.41 -13.67
N ARG A 191 -16.79 -12.76 -14.53
CA ARG A 191 -17.04 -13.13 -15.93
C ARG A 191 -17.39 -14.60 -16.13
N THR A 192 -16.76 -15.49 -15.37
CA THR A 192 -16.77 -16.93 -15.66
C THR A 192 -17.45 -17.78 -14.60
N GLY A 193 -17.57 -17.24 -13.37
CA GLY A 193 -18.02 -18.00 -12.20
C GLY A 193 -17.05 -19.08 -11.71
N VAL A 194 -15.91 -19.29 -12.39
CA VAL A 194 -14.98 -20.40 -12.11
C VAL A 194 -13.53 -19.96 -12.18
N MET A 195 -12.69 -20.45 -11.24
CA MET A 195 -11.25 -20.22 -11.21
C MET A 195 -10.49 -21.55 -10.99
N LYS A 196 -10.17 -22.24 -12.06
CA LYS A 196 -9.52 -23.57 -12.03
C LYS A 196 -8.11 -23.57 -11.45
N GLU A 197 -7.46 -22.42 -11.38
CA GLU A 197 -6.10 -22.27 -10.84
C GLU A 197 -6.03 -22.34 -9.30
N TYR A 198 -7.15 -22.48 -8.64
CA TYR A 198 -7.22 -22.62 -7.18
C TYR A 198 -7.84 -23.98 -6.80
N PRO A 199 -7.09 -25.08 -6.97
CA PRO A 199 -7.61 -26.43 -6.79
C PRO A 199 -7.99 -26.78 -5.34
N GLN A 200 -7.57 -25.97 -4.38
CA GLN A 200 -7.96 -26.11 -2.97
C GLN A 200 -9.45 -25.83 -2.73
N TYR A 201 -10.13 -25.25 -3.69
CA TYR A 201 -11.57 -25.02 -3.61
C TYR A 201 -12.30 -26.06 -4.45
N PRO A 202 -13.27 -26.77 -3.88
CA PRO A 202 -14.06 -27.75 -4.61
C PRO A 202 -14.58 -27.18 -5.91
N ASP A 203 -14.40 -27.91 -7.01
CA ASP A 203 -14.88 -27.60 -8.35
C ASP A 203 -14.38 -26.25 -8.95
N GLY A 204 -13.44 -25.57 -8.27
CA GLY A 204 -12.94 -24.26 -8.69
C GLY A 204 -13.94 -23.13 -8.57
N GLU A 205 -15.03 -23.35 -7.83
CA GLU A 205 -16.03 -22.34 -7.54
C GLU A 205 -15.72 -21.59 -6.26
N PHE A 206 -15.86 -20.26 -6.29
CA PHE A 206 -15.49 -19.36 -5.19
C PHE A 206 -16.69 -18.59 -4.60
N GLY A 207 -17.91 -18.84 -5.07
CA GLY A 207 -19.03 -18.00 -4.74
C GLY A 207 -18.87 -16.58 -5.30
N GLU A 208 -19.14 -15.56 -4.49
CA GLU A 208 -19.17 -14.15 -4.95
C GLU A 208 -17.86 -13.41 -4.78
N ALA A 209 -16.85 -13.98 -4.14
CA ALA A 209 -15.59 -13.29 -3.84
C ALA A 209 -14.38 -14.20 -3.96
N VAL A 210 -13.28 -13.63 -4.45
CA VAL A 210 -11.99 -14.32 -4.50
C VAL A 210 -11.50 -14.63 -3.09
N PRO A 211 -11.23 -15.92 -2.79
CA PRO A 211 -10.85 -16.34 -1.46
C PRO A 211 -9.40 -16.05 -1.14
N ARG A 212 -9.07 -16.22 0.14
CA ARG A 212 -7.69 -16.35 0.60
C ARG A 212 -7.09 -17.63 0.03
N ALA A 213 -5.84 -17.57 -0.34
CA ALA A 213 -5.14 -18.68 -0.97
C ALA A 213 -3.83 -19.07 -0.26
N GLY A 214 -3.63 -18.58 0.96
CA GLY A 214 -2.41 -18.83 1.73
C GLY A 214 -1.17 -18.45 0.94
N ASN A 215 -0.27 -19.41 0.78
CA ASN A 215 0.99 -19.23 0.06
C ASN A 215 0.89 -19.57 -1.44
N ALA A 216 -0.28 -19.86 -1.95
CA ALA A 216 -0.44 -20.10 -3.39
C ALA A 216 -0.16 -18.81 -4.17
N SER A 217 0.62 -18.93 -5.27
CA SER A 217 1.07 -17.77 -6.04
C SER A 217 0.02 -17.18 -6.92
N GLY A 218 -1.15 -17.26 -6.85
CA GLY A 218 -2.19 -16.69 -7.75
C GLY A 218 -1.70 -16.52 -9.20
N GLY A 219 -2.39 -17.03 -10.17
CA GLY A 219 -1.98 -16.92 -11.56
C GLY A 219 -1.50 -18.22 -12.20
N GLY A 220 -1.82 -19.37 -11.61
CA GLY A 220 -1.57 -20.67 -12.20
C GLY A 220 -0.11 -21.13 -12.17
N GLN A 221 0.74 -20.45 -11.39
CA GLN A 221 2.12 -20.89 -11.17
C GLN A 221 2.18 -21.76 -9.92
N PRO A 222 2.57 -23.02 -10.02
CA PRO A 222 2.77 -23.87 -8.85
C PRO A 222 3.88 -23.31 -7.96
N GLY A 223 3.53 -22.83 -6.79
CA GLY A 223 4.46 -22.27 -5.82
C GLY A 223 3.91 -22.38 -4.41
N TRP A 224 4.82 -22.63 -3.44
CA TRP A 224 4.47 -22.78 -2.03
C TRP A 224 5.66 -22.44 -1.13
N ILE A 225 5.38 -22.24 0.15
CA ILE A 225 6.42 -22.14 1.17
C ILE A 225 6.75 -23.53 1.70
N LEU A 226 8.02 -23.92 1.60
CA LEU A 226 8.52 -25.19 2.05
C LEU A 226 9.39 -25.02 3.29
N LYS A 227 9.35 -26.01 4.18
CA LYS A 227 10.22 -26.08 5.36
C LYS A 227 11.63 -26.46 4.96
N CYS A 228 12.62 -25.71 5.44
CA CYS A 228 14.03 -26.05 5.29
C CYS A 228 14.52 -26.96 6.42
N LYS A 229 15.68 -27.57 6.25
CA LYS A 229 16.35 -28.33 7.31
C LYS A 229 16.57 -27.39 8.52
N GLY A 230 16.20 -27.84 9.70
CA GLY A 230 16.35 -27.07 10.94
C GLY A 230 15.13 -26.20 11.31
N TRP A 231 14.03 -26.27 10.57
CA TRP A 231 12.81 -25.50 10.82
C TRP A 231 12.24 -25.68 12.25
N GLN A 232 12.58 -26.79 12.92
CA GLN A 232 12.16 -27.04 14.32
C GLN A 232 12.82 -26.09 15.32
N HIS A 233 13.97 -25.53 14.97
CA HIS A 233 14.78 -24.67 15.84
C HIS A 233 14.89 -23.23 15.32
N ASP A 234 14.51 -22.98 14.08
CA ASP A 234 14.50 -21.66 13.46
C ASP A 234 13.14 -21.38 12.84
N PRO A 235 12.37 -20.45 13.41
CA PRO A 235 11.03 -20.10 12.93
C PRO A 235 11.04 -19.47 11.52
N ASN A 236 12.20 -19.08 10.99
CA ASN A 236 12.38 -18.51 9.66
C ASN A 236 13.01 -19.48 8.65
N ALA A 237 13.24 -20.74 9.02
CA ALA A 237 13.82 -21.75 8.13
C ALA A 237 12.81 -22.24 7.08
N TYR A 238 12.38 -21.34 6.22
CA TYR A 238 11.46 -21.59 5.11
C TYR A 238 12.00 -20.98 3.82
N ILE A 239 11.60 -21.56 2.68
CA ILE A 239 11.83 -20.98 1.35
C ILE A 239 10.50 -20.86 0.61
N TYR A 240 10.39 -19.83 -0.22
CA TYR A 240 9.31 -19.76 -1.21
C TYR A 240 9.80 -20.44 -2.50
N PHE A 241 9.10 -21.49 -2.90
CA PHE A 241 9.51 -22.35 -4.01
C PHE A 241 8.50 -22.26 -5.15
N ILE A 242 8.97 -21.90 -6.35
CA ILE A 242 8.14 -21.82 -7.56
C ILE A 242 8.66 -22.77 -8.62
N THR A 243 7.77 -23.59 -9.17
CA THR A 243 8.09 -24.57 -10.20
C THR A 243 7.73 -24.06 -11.60
N GLN A 244 8.38 -23.00 -12.05
CA GLN A 244 8.16 -22.48 -13.40
C GLN A 244 8.72 -23.44 -14.46
N ALA A 245 8.07 -23.47 -15.65
CA ALA A 245 8.48 -24.37 -16.73
C ALA A 245 9.96 -24.30 -17.12
N PRO A 246 10.62 -23.12 -17.21
CA PRO A 246 12.05 -23.05 -17.60
C PRO A 246 13.00 -23.67 -16.59
N VAL A 247 12.62 -23.78 -15.32
CA VAL A 247 13.50 -24.30 -14.25
C VAL A 247 13.10 -25.70 -13.79
N TRP A 248 12.00 -26.24 -14.27
CA TRP A 248 11.46 -27.51 -13.80
C TRP A 248 12.45 -28.68 -13.95
N GLY A 249 13.09 -28.81 -15.10
CA GLY A 249 14.09 -29.87 -15.32
C GLY A 249 15.31 -29.78 -14.39
N ALA A 250 15.75 -28.58 -14.05
CA ALA A 250 16.83 -28.38 -13.06
C ALA A 250 16.38 -28.76 -11.65
N ILE A 251 15.14 -28.42 -11.29
CA ILE A 251 14.55 -28.81 -10.01
C ILE A 251 14.51 -30.33 -9.87
N CYS A 252 13.94 -31.01 -10.85
CA CYS A 252 13.85 -32.48 -10.84
C CYS A 252 15.22 -33.18 -10.66
N LYS A 253 16.26 -32.64 -11.29
CA LYS A 253 17.63 -33.14 -11.08
C LYS A 253 18.14 -32.94 -9.65
N VAL A 254 17.88 -31.76 -9.08
CA VAL A 254 18.34 -31.44 -7.72
C VAL A 254 17.66 -32.31 -6.66
N ILE A 255 16.37 -32.62 -6.85
CA ILE A 255 15.59 -33.46 -5.90
C ILE A 255 15.70 -34.96 -6.20
N GLY A 256 16.36 -35.36 -7.30
CA GLY A 256 16.53 -36.77 -7.68
C GLY A 256 15.32 -37.39 -8.35
N GLU A 257 14.37 -36.59 -8.83
CA GLU A 257 13.13 -37.07 -9.45
C GLU A 257 13.07 -36.71 -10.95
N GLU A 258 14.08 -37.08 -11.70
CA GLU A 258 14.22 -36.73 -13.11
C GLU A 258 13.05 -37.27 -13.99
N ASN A 259 12.45 -38.40 -13.57
CA ASN A 259 11.26 -38.97 -14.23
C ASN A 259 10.06 -37.98 -14.26
N TRP A 260 9.97 -37.06 -13.29
CA TRP A 260 8.87 -36.03 -13.25
C TRP A 260 8.92 -35.05 -14.42
N ILE A 261 10.03 -34.98 -15.12
CA ILE A 261 10.13 -34.10 -16.31
C ILE A 261 9.13 -34.53 -17.38
N THR A 262 8.92 -35.83 -17.52
CA THR A 262 8.05 -36.42 -18.56
C THR A 262 6.77 -37.05 -18.03
N ASP A 263 6.63 -37.18 -16.72
CA ASP A 263 5.42 -37.72 -16.09
C ASP A 263 4.22 -36.80 -16.34
N PRO A 264 3.10 -37.32 -16.89
CA PRO A 264 1.90 -36.52 -17.14
C PRO A 264 1.35 -35.77 -15.91
N ASN A 265 1.59 -36.29 -14.71
CA ASN A 265 1.14 -35.63 -13.46
C ASN A 265 2.01 -34.43 -13.06
N TYR A 266 3.25 -34.32 -13.57
CA TYR A 266 4.22 -33.31 -13.14
C TYR A 266 4.82 -32.50 -14.27
N ALA A 267 4.72 -32.94 -15.51
CA ALA A 267 5.42 -32.33 -16.64
C ALA A 267 5.02 -30.88 -16.92
N THR A 268 3.76 -30.49 -16.64
CA THR A 268 3.27 -29.14 -16.88
C THR A 268 2.90 -28.40 -15.59
N PRO A 269 2.94 -27.07 -15.55
CA PRO A 269 2.48 -26.31 -14.40
C PRO A 269 1.06 -26.67 -13.96
N ALA A 270 0.14 -26.84 -14.91
CA ALA A 270 -1.24 -27.20 -14.61
C ALA A 270 -1.37 -28.59 -13.98
N ALA A 271 -0.58 -29.56 -14.45
CA ALA A 271 -0.56 -30.90 -13.89
C ALA A 271 -0.04 -30.93 -12.43
N ARG A 272 0.92 -30.06 -12.09
CA ARG A 272 1.47 -29.97 -10.73
C ARG A 272 0.55 -29.33 -9.70
N LEU A 273 -0.40 -28.50 -10.12
CA LEU A 273 -1.29 -27.79 -9.18
C LEU A 273 -2.00 -28.70 -8.17
N PRO A 274 -2.58 -29.85 -8.55
CA PRO A 274 -3.21 -30.74 -7.58
C PRO A 274 -2.26 -31.37 -6.55
N HIS A 275 -0.95 -31.39 -6.86
CA HIS A 275 0.08 -32.07 -6.07
C HIS A 275 0.91 -31.10 -5.20
N LEU A 276 0.54 -29.80 -5.12
CA LEU A 276 1.32 -28.80 -4.38
C LEU A 276 1.44 -29.07 -2.87
N LYS A 277 0.52 -29.80 -2.29
CA LYS A 277 0.47 -30.06 -0.85
C LYS A 277 0.86 -31.51 -0.50
N SER A 278 1.13 -32.35 -1.48
CA SER A 278 1.58 -33.73 -1.30
C SER A 278 3.10 -33.84 -1.40
#